data_07c16a225816a700c0a0cd94ec91da9c
#
_entry.id   07c16a225816a700c0a0cd94ec91da9c
#
_cell.length_a   1.000
_cell.length_b   1.000
_cell.length_c   1.000
_cell.angle_alpha   90.00
_cell.angle_beta   90.00
_cell.angle_gamma   90.00
#
_symmetry.space_group_name_H-M   'P 1'
#
loop_
_entity.id
_entity.type
_entity.pdbx_description
1 polymer ?
#
loop_
_entity_poly.entity_id
_entity_poly.type
_entity_poly.pdbx_seq_one_letter_code
_entity_poly.pdbx_strand_id
1 'polypeptide(L)'
;MAAGVVAAVAIALAPAATASAHDYLVESSPAAGSVQAQALPDVSLTFNDRVLDLTGDGSSALVQVTDAAGRHFETGCSSIRDRTVTVPVALGGDGTYTVEWQIVSADGHTVSSSIQFRFQAPAGFAAAAGSAERPACGVGAILASSSPTPLAGQQGSGRRDSERRTEAEPPGDSTAIVVGVAVGILALAAAGIAIVLLVARRRPAAAPDDDAGDSA
;
A
#
# COMPACT_ATOMS: atom_id res chain seq x y z
N MET A 1 -41.68 16.91 1.56
CA MET A 1 -40.95 15.95 2.42
C MET A 1 -40.61 14.64 1.71
N ALA A 2 -41.46 14.08 0.82
CA ALA A 2 -41.15 12.86 0.06
C ALA A 2 -39.90 12.96 -0.83
N ALA A 3 -39.67 14.10 -1.46
CA ALA A 3 -38.49 14.32 -2.32
C ALA A 3 -37.16 14.23 -1.55
N GLY A 4 -37.11 14.67 -0.30
CA GLY A 4 -35.92 14.59 0.56
C GLY A 4 -35.56 13.16 0.95
N VAL A 5 -36.56 12.31 1.19
CA VAL A 5 -36.33 10.88 1.54
C VAL A 5 -35.82 10.12 0.30
N VAL A 6 -36.36 10.39 -0.88
CA VAL A 6 -35.90 9.75 -2.13
C VAL A 6 -34.45 10.16 -2.44
N ALA A 7 -34.10 11.43 -2.27
CA ALA A 7 -32.73 11.90 -2.46
C ALA A 7 -31.75 11.26 -1.47
N ALA A 8 -32.11 11.13 -0.20
CA ALA A 8 -31.27 10.49 0.82
C ALA A 8 -31.03 9.00 0.52
N VAL A 9 -32.07 8.28 0.07
CA VAL A 9 -31.95 6.86 -0.32
C VAL A 9 -31.09 6.72 -1.59
N ALA A 10 -31.22 7.61 -2.57
CA ALA A 10 -30.40 7.59 -3.78
C ALA A 10 -28.89 7.82 -3.47
N ILE A 11 -28.57 8.71 -2.52
CA ILE A 11 -27.20 8.94 -2.08
C ILE A 11 -26.66 7.73 -1.31
N ALA A 12 -27.45 7.08 -0.48
CA ALA A 12 -27.06 5.90 0.28
C ALA A 12 -26.83 4.65 -0.58
N LEU A 13 -27.47 4.60 -1.77
CA LEU A 13 -27.32 3.52 -2.76
C LEU A 13 -26.28 3.83 -3.84
N ALA A 14 -25.63 5.00 -3.78
CA ALA A 14 -24.55 5.31 -4.71
C ALA A 14 -23.39 4.30 -4.50
N PRO A 15 -22.84 3.70 -5.58
CA PRO A 15 -21.71 2.79 -5.47
C PRO A 15 -20.55 3.53 -4.80
N ALA A 16 -20.06 3.02 -3.68
CA ALA A 16 -18.84 3.51 -3.08
C ALA A 16 -17.68 3.19 -4.04
N ALA A 17 -16.99 4.23 -4.51
CA ALA A 17 -15.73 4.00 -5.23
C ALA A 17 -14.77 3.25 -4.31
N THR A 18 -14.12 2.21 -4.82
CA THR A 18 -13.07 1.50 -4.07
C THR A 18 -11.94 2.50 -3.80
N ALA A 19 -11.80 2.91 -2.55
CA ALA A 19 -10.62 3.65 -2.13
C ALA A 19 -9.44 2.67 -2.10
N SER A 20 -8.47 2.84 -3.02
CA SER A 20 -7.18 2.15 -2.92
C SER A 20 -6.36 2.90 -1.89
N ALA A 21 -6.14 2.29 -0.74
CA ALA A 21 -5.32 2.85 0.33
C ALA A 21 -3.83 2.50 0.13
N HIS A 22 -3.53 1.50 -0.70
CA HIS A 22 -2.16 1.04 -0.97
C HIS A 22 -1.48 1.91 -2.03
N ASP A 23 -0.22 2.22 -1.80
CA ASP A 23 0.59 2.93 -2.77
C ASP A 23 0.85 2.08 -4.02
N TYR A 24 0.89 2.75 -5.16
CA TYR A 24 1.27 2.17 -6.44
C TYR A 24 2.30 3.06 -7.14
N LEU A 25 3.11 2.45 -7.98
CA LEU A 25 4.12 3.17 -8.77
C LEU A 25 3.44 4.06 -9.81
N VAL A 26 3.80 5.34 -9.80
CA VAL A 26 3.31 6.36 -10.76
C VAL A 26 4.34 6.62 -11.84
N GLU A 27 5.62 6.67 -11.45
CA GLU A 27 6.72 7.00 -12.34
C GLU A 27 7.99 6.25 -11.91
N SER A 28 8.82 5.90 -12.88
CA SER A 28 10.14 5.34 -12.63
C SER A 28 11.20 5.91 -13.58
N SER A 29 12.42 6.01 -13.10
CA SER A 29 13.57 6.31 -13.91
C SER A 29 14.65 5.22 -13.68
N PRO A 30 14.95 4.39 -14.69
CA PRO A 30 14.36 4.32 -16.04
C PRO A 30 12.87 3.96 -16.04
N ALA A 31 12.14 4.44 -17.08
CA ALA A 31 10.72 4.07 -17.23
C ALA A 31 10.55 2.57 -17.52
N ALA A 32 9.46 1.99 -17.04
CA ALA A 32 9.14 0.60 -17.28
C ALA A 32 9.10 0.28 -18.79
N GLY A 33 9.76 -0.79 -19.20
CA GLY A 33 9.86 -1.23 -20.60
C GLY A 33 10.74 -0.35 -21.50
N SER A 34 11.36 0.71 -20.97
CA SER A 34 12.20 1.61 -21.76
C SER A 34 13.56 1.00 -22.14
N VAL A 35 14.20 1.61 -23.12
CA VAL A 35 15.59 1.37 -23.49
C VAL A 35 16.43 2.55 -23.01
N GLN A 36 17.41 2.24 -22.17
CA GLN A 36 18.33 3.22 -21.60
C GLN A 36 19.69 3.08 -22.28
N ALA A 37 20.13 4.14 -22.97
CA ALA A 37 21.41 4.16 -23.71
C ALA A 37 22.49 5.01 -23.03
N GLN A 38 22.26 5.46 -21.82
CA GLN A 38 23.20 6.25 -21.03
C GLN A 38 23.45 5.59 -19.68
N ALA A 39 24.66 5.78 -19.14
CA ALA A 39 24.97 5.35 -17.79
C ALA A 39 24.02 6.00 -16.78
N LEU A 40 23.55 5.21 -15.83
CA LEU A 40 22.66 5.63 -14.77
C LEU A 40 23.42 5.68 -13.44
N PRO A 41 23.37 6.78 -12.69
CA PRO A 41 23.91 6.83 -11.34
C PRO A 41 22.98 6.19 -10.32
N ASP A 42 21.68 6.19 -10.60
CA ASP A 42 20.63 5.66 -9.71
C ASP A 42 19.39 5.19 -10.47
N VAL A 43 18.55 4.45 -9.76
CA VAL A 43 17.17 4.12 -10.14
C VAL A 43 16.24 4.83 -9.16
N SER A 44 15.21 5.49 -9.69
CA SER A 44 14.22 6.22 -8.92
C SER A 44 12.81 5.69 -9.16
N LEU A 45 12.05 5.52 -8.09
CA LEU A 45 10.66 5.04 -8.08
C LEU A 45 9.79 6.07 -7.36
N THR A 46 8.79 6.61 -8.04
CA THR A 46 7.85 7.59 -7.47
C THR A 46 6.46 6.97 -7.35
N PHE A 47 5.89 7.03 -6.15
CA PHE A 47 4.61 6.46 -5.80
C PHE A 47 3.52 7.54 -5.78
N ASN A 48 2.24 7.11 -5.73
CA ASN A 48 1.10 8.03 -5.68
C ASN A 48 0.98 8.77 -4.34
N ASP A 49 1.50 8.19 -3.25
CA ASP A 49 1.50 8.80 -1.92
C ASP A 49 2.87 8.59 -1.25
N ARG A 50 3.01 9.10 -0.04
CA ARG A 50 4.25 9.08 0.73
C ARG A 50 4.63 7.67 1.16
N VAL A 51 5.87 7.29 0.90
CA VAL A 51 6.49 6.06 1.42
C VAL A 51 6.94 6.30 2.87
N LEU A 52 6.56 5.40 3.77
CA LEU A 52 6.94 5.51 5.17
C LEU A 52 8.38 5.05 5.38
N ASP A 53 9.18 5.93 5.95
CA ASP A 53 10.51 5.59 6.46
C ASP A 53 10.44 5.36 7.97
N LEU A 54 10.26 4.10 8.37
CA LEU A 54 10.05 3.71 9.77
C LEU A 54 11.31 3.79 10.61
N THR A 55 12.48 3.77 9.98
CA THR A 55 13.80 3.75 10.62
C THR A 55 14.54 5.07 10.47
N GLY A 56 14.13 5.90 9.51
CA GLY A 56 14.75 7.20 9.23
C GLY A 56 16.06 7.11 8.45
N ASP A 57 16.45 5.91 8.00
CA ASP A 57 17.69 5.64 7.26
C ASP A 57 17.45 5.03 5.86
N GLY A 58 16.18 4.99 5.42
CA GLY A 58 15.77 4.42 4.14
C GLY A 58 15.67 2.89 4.12
N SER A 59 16.03 2.19 5.18
CA SER A 59 16.00 0.71 5.23
C SER A 59 14.59 0.12 5.24
N SER A 60 13.56 0.97 5.41
CA SER A 60 12.15 0.59 5.26
C SER A 60 11.74 0.35 3.81
N ALA A 61 12.56 0.78 2.84
CA ALA A 61 12.38 0.49 1.43
C ALA A 61 13.49 -0.43 0.93
N LEU A 62 13.09 -1.58 0.40
CA LEU A 62 13.96 -2.49 -0.31
C LEU A 62 13.82 -2.23 -1.80
N VAL A 63 14.92 -1.91 -2.49
CA VAL A 63 14.97 -1.88 -3.97
C VAL A 63 16.14 -2.73 -4.41
N GLN A 64 15.88 -3.63 -5.36
CA GLN A 64 16.87 -4.52 -5.96
C GLN A 64 16.91 -4.27 -7.47
N VAL A 65 18.10 -4.22 -8.03
CA VAL A 65 18.31 -4.09 -9.47
C VAL A 65 19.18 -5.25 -9.95
N THR A 66 18.55 -6.20 -10.63
CA THR A 66 19.22 -7.45 -11.03
C THR A 66 19.26 -7.63 -12.54
N ASP A 67 20.29 -8.31 -13.05
CA ASP A 67 20.32 -8.80 -14.43
C ASP A 67 19.63 -10.16 -14.59
N ALA A 68 19.60 -10.70 -15.81
CA ALA A 68 19.01 -11.98 -16.12
C ALA A 68 19.71 -13.17 -15.41
N ALA A 69 20.94 -12.98 -14.92
CA ALA A 69 21.67 -13.99 -14.14
C ALA A 69 21.46 -13.86 -12.64
N GLY A 70 20.62 -12.90 -12.20
CA GLY A 70 20.34 -12.63 -10.80
C GLY A 70 21.46 -11.91 -10.07
N ARG A 71 22.38 -11.27 -10.77
CA ARG A 71 23.44 -10.45 -10.14
C ARG A 71 22.88 -9.08 -9.78
N HIS A 72 23.24 -8.59 -8.63
CA HIS A 72 22.85 -7.31 -8.08
C HIS A 72 23.76 -6.18 -8.55
N PHE A 73 23.17 -5.03 -8.84
CA PHE A 73 23.87 -3.84 -9.35
C PHE A 73 23.65 -2.59 -8.49
N GLU A 74 23.00 -2.71 -7.34
CA GLU A 74 22.93 -1.65 -6.34
C GLU A 74 24.33 -1.43 -5.74
N THR A 75 24.74 -0.17 -5.59
CA THR A 75 26.02 0.22 -4.99
C THR A 75 25.88 0.76 -3.58
N GLY A 76 24.66 0.86 -3.07
CA GLY A 76 24.34 1.36 -1.75
C GLY A 76 22.89 1.14 -1.38
N CYS A 77 22.49 1.70 -0.24
CA CYS A 77 21.15 1.57 0.29
C CYS A 77 20.17 2.53 -0.36
N SER A 78 18.88 2.18 -0.33
CA SER A 78 17.80 3.06 -0.76
C SER A 78 17.71 4.29 0.12
N SER A 79 17.28 5.41 -0.46
CA SER A 79 16.90 6.62 0.25
C SER A 79 15.45 6.95 -0.04
N ILE A 80 14.70 7.39 0.97
CA ILE A 80 13.29 7.76 0.87
C ILE A 80 13.18 9.28 1.00
N ARG A 81 12.52 9.92 0.05
CA ARG A 81 12.18 11.35 0.08
C ARG A 81 10.71 11.52 -0.30
N ASP A 82 9.87 11.71 0.70
CA ASP A 82 8.43 11.82 0.54
C ASP A 82 7.85 10.58 -0.17
N ARG A 83 7.45 10.70 -1.43
CA ARG A 83 6.91 9.61 -2.26
C ARG A 83 7.92 8.97 -3.22
N THR A 84 9.18 9.36 -3.14
CA THR A 84 10.21 8.88 -4.05
C THR A 84 11.25 8.05 -3.30
N VAL A 85 11.53 6.87 -3.83
CA VAL A 85 12.60 5.97 -3.38
C VAL A 85 13.67 5.94 -4.45
N THR A 86 14.92 6.14 -4.06
CA THR A 86 16.08 6.14 -4.96
C THR A 86 17.13 5.17 -4.45
N VAL A 87 17.70 4.37 -5.34
CA VAL A 87 18.83 3.47 -5.06
C VAL A 87 19.99 3.76 -6.02
N PRO A 88 21.23 3.95 -5.53
CA PRO A 88 22.39 4.13 -6.38
C PRO A 88 22.75 2.82 -7.07
N VAL A 89 23.16 2.89 -8.37
CA VAL A 89 23.48 1.71 -9.17
C VAL A 89 24.75 1.91 -9.98
N ALA A 90 25.40 0.79 -10.29
CA ALA A 90 26.45 0.70 -11.34
C ALA A 90 26.11 -0.50 -12.21
N LEU A 91 25.54 -0.24 -13.40
CA LEU A 91 25.07 -1.30 -14.28
C LEU A 91 26.23 -2.07 -14.92
N GLY A 92 25.96 -3.32 -15.27
CA GLY A 92 26.83 -4.16 -16.08
C GLY A 92 26.76 -3.79 -17.56
N GLY A 93 26.92 -4.79 -18.42
CA GLY A 93 26.79 -4.63 -19.86
C GLY A 93 25.35 -4.55 -20.36
N ASP A 94 25.21 -4.65 -21.67
CA ASP A 94 23.91 -4.73 -22.35
C ASP A 94 23.05 -5.82 -21.76
N GLY A 95 21.76 -5.54 -21.55
CA GLY A 95 20.84 -6.54 -21.05
C GLY A 95 19.52 -5.97 -20.56
N THR A 96 18.67 -6.87 -20.11
CA THR A 96 17.44 -6.53 -19.40
C THR A 96 17.73 -6.56 -17.91
N TYR A 97 17.33 -5.50 -17.22
CA TYR A 97 17.44 -5.36 -15.79
C TYR A 97 16.04 -5.35 -15.19
N THR A 98 15.90 -6.07 -14.09
CA THR A 98 14.68 -6.09 -13.28
C THR A 98 14.89 -5.21 -12.05
N VAL A 99 14.01 -4.27 -11.83
CA VAL A 99 13.92 -3.46 -10.60
C VAL A 99 12.76 -4.02 -9.80
N GLU A 100 13.07 -4.63 -8.67
CA GLU A 100 12.09 -5.15 -7.73
C GLU A 100 12.09 -4.28 -6.46
N TRP A 101 10.92 -3.96 -5.93
CA TRP A 101 10.82 -3.17 -4.72
C TRP A 101 9.83 -3.70 -3.72
N GLN A 102 10.08 -3.36 -2.48
CA GLN A 102 9.16 -3.49 -1.35
C GLN A 102 9.23 -2.20 -0.54
N ILE A 103 8.08 -1.57 -0.31
CA ILE A 103 7.96 -0.34 0.45
C ILE A 103 6.88 -0.48 1.52
N VAL A 104 6.88 0.42 2.50
CA VAL A 104 5.76 0.60 3.41
C VAL A 104 4.94 1.80 2.94
N SER A 105 3.70 1.53 2.54
CA SER A 105 2.73 2.50 2.04
C SER A 105 2.30 3.47 3.14
N ALA A 106 1.72 4.62 2.76
CA ALA A 106 1.20 5.63 3.68
C ALA A 106 0.13 5.09 4.65
N ASP A 107 -0.58 4.03 4.27
CA ASP A 107 -1.55 3.33 5.11
C ASP A 107 -0.93 2.26 6.05
N GLY A 108 0.41 2.14 6.04
CA GLY A 108 1.17 1.21 6.88
C GLY A 108 1.31 -0.21 6.33
N HIS A 109 0.75 -0.53 5.16
CA HIS A 109 0.89 -1.84 4.56
C HIS A 109 2.14 -1.95 3.69
N THR A 110 2.70 -3.15 3.64
CA THR A 110 3.81 -3.47 2.75
C THR A 110 3.30 -3.71 1.34
N VAL A 111 3.89 -3.01 0.36
CA VAL A 111 3.59 -3.14 -1.07
C VAL A 111 4.86 -3.56 -1.79
N SER A 112 4.76 -4.56 -2.68
CA SER A 112 5.85 -5.07 -3.50
C SER A 112 5.41 -5.20 -4.95
N SER A 113 6.32 -4.89 -5.88
CA SER A 113 6.12 -5.12 -7.30
C SER A 113 7.47 -5.02 -8.03
N SER A 114 7.45 -5.11 -9.37
CA SER A 114 8.65 -4.99 -10.19
C SER A 114 8.37 -4.35 -11.53
N ILE A 115 9.42 -3.76 -12.12
CA ILE A 115 9.47 -3.33 -13.52
C ILE A 115 10.73 -3.88 -14.17
N GLN A 116 10.77 -3.80 -15.49
CA GLN A 116 11.98 -4.10 -16.26
C GLN A 116 12.31 -2.93 -17.19
N PHE A 117 13.61 -2.74 -17.44
CA PHE A 117 14.11 -1.86 -18.50
C PHE A 117 15.26 -2.57 -19.22
N ARG A 118 15.56 -2.13 -20.44
CA ARG A 118 16.70 -2.61 -21.21
C ARG A 118 17.81 -1.59 -21.17
N PHE A 119 19.02 -2.01 -20.81
CA PHE A 119 20.21 -1.19 -20.92
C PHE A 119 20.97 -1.53 -22.21
N GLN A 120 21.39 -0.51 -22.94
CA GLN A 120 22.28 -0.56 -24.08
C GLN A 120 23.52 0.29 -23.74
N ALA A 121 24.60 -0.38 -23.36
CA ALA A 121 25.77 0.29 -22.89
C ALA A 121 26.40 1.16 -24.02
N PRO A 122 26.68 2.43 -23.77
CA PRO A 122 27.38 3.26 -24.76
C PRO A 122 28.81 2.77 -25.00
N ALA A 123 29.37 3.09 -26.16
CA ALA A 123 30.73 2.72 -26.49
C ALA A 123 31.72 3.21 -25.42
N GLY A 124 32.58 2.32 -24.95
CA GLY A 124 33.56 2.62 -23.89
C GLY A 124 32.96 2.63 -22.46
N PHE A 125 31.71 2.18 -22.28
CA PHE A 125 31.12 2.06 -20.96
C PHE A 125 31.90 1.05 -20.11
N ALA A 126 32.24 1.45 -18.87
CA ALA A 126 32.88 0.58 -17.90
C ALA A 126 31.79 -0.24 -17.15
N ALA A 127 31.55 -1.44 -17.65
CA ALA A 127 30.55 -2.33 -17.07
C ALA A 127 30.98 -2.82 -15.68
N ALA A 128 30.06 -2.72 -14.69
CA ALA A 128 30.25 -3.33 -13.40
C ALA A 128 30.09 -4.86 -13.49
N ALA A 129 30.78 -5.60 -12.63
CA ALA A 129 30.67 -7.07 -12.59
C ALA A 129 29.37 -7.56 -11.96
N GLY A 130 28.68 -6.70 -11.19
CA GLY A 130 27.58 -7.08 -10.32
C GLY A 130 28.05 -7.89 -9.11
N SER A 131 27.17 -8.10 -8.16
CA SER A 131 27.40 -8.86 -6.94
C SER A 131 26.43 -10.05 -6.86
N ALA A 132 26.84 -11.13 -6.19
CA ALA A 132 25.92 -12.24 -5.85
C ALA A 132 24.90 -11.84 -4.77
N GLU A 133 25.23 -10.85 -3.98
CA GLU A 133 24.39 -10.36 -2.87
C GLU A 133 24.20 -8.86 -2.99
N ARG A 134 23.04 -8.40 -2.53
CA ARG A 134 22.74 -6.96 -2.41
C ARG A 134 23.54 -6.32 -1.28
N PRO A 135 23.72 -4.98 -1.28
CA PRO A 135 24.30 -4.26 -0.16
C PRO A 135 23.51 -4.52 1.14
N ALA A 136 24.23 -4.71 2.25
CA ALA A 136 23.60 -4.80 3.57
C ALA A 136 23.17 -3.40 4.02
N CYS A 137 21.87 -3.23 4.29
CA CYS A 137 21.26 -1.95 4.68
C CYS A 137 20.54 -2.04 6.02
N GLY A 138 20.48 -0.92 6.74
CA GLY A 138 19.83 -0.83 8.05
C GLY A 138 20.64 -1.44 9.17
N VAL A 139 19.97 -1.72 10.30
CA VAL A 139 20.59 -2.29 11.51
C VAL A 139 21.32 -3.63 11.26
N GLY A 140 20.92 -4.37 10.23
CA GLY A 140 21.61 -5.59 9.81
C GLY A 140 23.05 -5.37 9.31
N ALA A 141 23.34 -4.19 8.74
CA ALA A 141 24.66 -3.84 8.23
C ALA A 141 25.69 -3.72 9.37
N ILE A 142 25.27 -3.25 10.55
CA ILE A 142 26.13 -3.08 11.71
C ILE A 142 26.56 -4.43 12.28
N LEU A 143 25.68 -5.43 12.21
CA LEU A 143 25.97 -6.79 12.69
C LEU A 143 26.84 -7.60 11.71
N ALA A 144 26.71 -7.34 10.41
CA ALA A 144 27.52 -8.00 9.39
C ALA A 144 28.96 -7.47 9.34
N SER A 145 29.20 -6.22 9.77
CA SER A 145 30.55 -5.61 9.81
C SER A 145 31.38 -6.04 11.03
N SER A 146 30.75 -6.66 12.03
CA SER A 146 31.42 -7.26 13.17
C SER A 146 31.62 -8.75 12.92
N SER A 147 32.56 -9.13 12.05
CA SER A 147 33.04 -10.51 11.95
C SER A 147 33.65 -10.91 13.29
N PRO A 148 33.10 -11.90 13.99
CA PRO A 148 33.80 -12.44 15.17
C PRO A 148 35.03 -13.19 14.68
N THR A 149 36.20 -12.77 15.15
CA THR A 149 37.41 -13.57 15.12
C THR A 149 37.08 -14.96 15.73
N PRO A 150 37.40 -16.08 15.05
CA PRO A 150 37.07 -17.39 15.58
C PRO A 150 37.90 -17.64 16.82
N LEU A 151 37.32 -17.52 18.01
CA LEU A 151 37.85 -18.14 19.23
C LEU A 151 37.49 -19.64 19.18
N ALA A 152 38.52 -20.46 18.97
CA ALA A 152 38.42 -21.90 19.04
C ALA A 152 37.94 -22.36 20.42
N GLY A 153 36.95 -23.22 20.44
CA GLY A 153 36.71 -24.22 21.49
C GLY A 153 35.75 -23.78 22.58
N GLN A 154 34.52 -24.26 22.49
CA GLN A 154 33.87 -24.98 23.60
C GLN A 154 32.65 -25.75 23.07
N GLN A 155 32.83 -27.08 23.11
CA GLN A 155 31.73 -28.05 22.98
C GLN A 155 30.90 -27.97 24.28
N GLY A 156 29.61 -27.79 24.13
CA GLY A 156 28.64 -27.86 25.21
C GLY A 156 27.34 -28.45 24.72
N SER A 157 27.20 -29.74 24.88
CA SER A 157 25.95 -30.50 24.71
C SER A 157 24.84 -29.95 25.60
N GLY A 158 23.67 -29.74 25.03
CA GLY A 158 22.49 -29.33 25.80
C GLY A 158 21.23 -29.48 24.97
N ARG A 159 20.77 -30.72 24.88
CA ARG A 159 19.46 -31.16 24.49
C ARG A 159 18.40 -30.50 25.35
N ARG A 160 17.33 -29.93 24.75
CA ARG A 160 15.95 -30.16 25.21
C ARG A 160 14.94 -29.47 24.30
N ASP A 161 14.10 -30.31 23.78
CA ASP A 161 12.75 -30.09 23.25
C ASP A 161 11.97 -29.00 23.99
N SER A 162 11.31 -28.16 23.22
CA SER A 162 10.02 -27.58 23.56
C SER A 162 9.30 -27.21 22.29
N GLU A 163 8.53 -28.16 21.78
CA GLU A 163 7.37 -27.87 20.95
C GLU A 163 6.48 -26.87 21.68
N ARG A 164 6.48 -25.64 21.22
CA ARG A 164 5.37 -24.73 21.52
C ARG A 164 4.51 -24.63 20.27
N ARG A 165 3.51 -25.49 20.24
CA ARG A 165 2.35 -25.43 19.36
C ARG A 165 1.72 -24.04 19.55
N THR A 166 1.93 -23.15 18.58
CA THR A 166 1.17 -21.90 18.49
C THR A 166 -0.19 -22.26 17.96
N GLU A 167 -1.15 -22.32 18.87
CA GLU A 167 -2.58 -22.40 18.60
C GLU A 167 -2.95 -21.17 17.78
N ALA A 168 -3.39 -21.38 16.55
CA ALA A 168 -3.93 -20.33 15.70
C ALA A 168 -5.25 -19.85 16.35
N GLU A 169 -5.23 -18.61 16.81
CA GLU A 169 -6.45 -17.89 17.22
C GLU A 169 -7.39 -17.78 16.02
N PRO A 170 -8.66 -18.19 16.13
CA PRO A 170 -9.61 -18.07 15.03
C PRO A 170 -9.85 -16.60 14.71
N PRO A 171 -10.06 -16.21 13.44
CA PRO A 171 -10.35 -14.83 13.07
C PRO A 171 -11.63 -14.40 13.75
N GLY A 172 -11.51 -13.41 14.65
CA GLY A 172 -12.64 -12.83 15.36
C GLY A 172 -13.72 -12.38 14.38
N ASP A 173 -14.97 -12.67 14.75
CA ASP A 173 -16.21 -12.50 13.97
C ASP A 173 -16.45 -11.04 13.51
N SER A 174 -15.65 -10.54 12.60
CA SER A 174 -15.89 -9.27 11.92
C SER A 174 -17.23 -9.27 11.18
N THR A 175 -17.68 -10.44 10.75
CA THR A 175 -18.98 -10.64 10.09
C THR A 175 -20.15 -10.32 11.02
N ALA A 176 -20.07 -10.69 12.30
CA ALA A 176 -21.12 -10.40 13.28
C ALA A 176 -21.27 -8.89 13.54
N ILE A 177 -20.16 -8.15 13.58
CA ILE A 177 -20.17 -6.69 13.76
C ILE A 177 -20.77 -6.01 12.54
N VAL A 178 -20.38 -6.41 11.32
CA VAL A 178 -20.90 -5.84 10.07
C VAL A 178 -22.39 -6.10 9.92
N VAL A 179 -22.85 -7.32 10.21
CA VAL A 179 -24.28 -7.67 10.20
C VAL A 179 -25.05 -6.89 11.26
N GLY A 180 -24.51 -6.74 12.47
CA GLY A 180 -25.12 -5.96 13.54
C GLY A 180 -25.31 -4.49 13.19
N VAL A 181 -24.32 -3.86 12.59
CA VAL A 181 -24.40 -2.47 12.13
C VAL A 181 -25.41 -2.31 10.99
N ALA A 182 -25.43 -3.22 10.01
CA ALA A 182 -26.38 -3.19 8.90
C ALA A 182 -27.84 -3.33 9.40
N VAL A 183 -28.12 -4.26 10.33
CA VAL A 183 -29.45 -4.43 10.93
C VAL A 183 -29.86 -3.20 11.74
N GLY A 184 -28.93 -2.58 12.48
CA GLY A 184 -29.16 -1.34 13.23
C GLY A 184 -29.56 -0.17 12.32
N ILE A 185 -28.89 0.01 11.20
CA ILE A 185 -29.21 1.06 10.22
C ILE A 185 -30.61 0.83 9.60
N LEU A 186 -30.94 -0.40 9.24
CA LEU A 186 -32.26 -0.76 8.70
C LEU A 186 -33.38 -0.51 9.70
N ALA A 187 -33.18 -0.84 10.97
CA ALA A 187 -34.15 -0.60 12.05
C ALA A 187 -34.39 0.91 12.26
N LEU A 188 -33.32 1.74 12.25
CA LEU A 188 -33.46 3.19 12.38
C LEU A 188 -34.18 3.80 11.19
N ALA A 189 -33.91 3.33 9.96
CA ALA A 189 -34.62 3.77 8.75
C ALA A 189 -36.12 3.43 8.82
N ALA A 190 -36.47 2.20 9.24
CA ALA A 190 -37.86 1.78 9.42
C ALA A 190 -38.59 2.60 10.47
N ALA A 191 -37.97 2.89 11.60
CA ALA A 191 -38.51 3.74 12.65
C ALA A 191 -38.76 5.16 12.17
N GLY A 192 -37.83 5.74 11.41
CA GLY A 192 -37.96 7.06 10.80
C GLY A 192 -39.15 7.14 9.81
N ILE A 193 -39.32 6.12 8.98
CA ILE A 193 -40.48 6.03 8.07
C ILE A 193 -41.80 5.93 8.85
N ALA A 194 -41.85 5.09 9.89
CA ALA A 194 -43.04 4.94 10.73
C ALA A 194 -43.43 6.26 11.40
N ILE A 195 -42.49 7.01 11.94
CA ILE A 195 -42.71 8.33 12.56
C ILE A 195 -43.29 9.33 11.53
N VAL A 196 -42.70 9.37 10.33
CA VAL A 196 -43.17 10.26 9.24
C VAL A 196 -44.61 9.91 8.84
N LEU A 197 -44.95 8.63 8.73
CA LEU A 197 -46.31 8.18 8.40
C LEU A 197 -47.31 8.50 9.49
N LEU A 198 -46.93 8.35 10.78
CA LEU A 198 -47.77 8.69 11.90
C LEU A 198 -48.05 10.20 12.00
N VAL A 199 -47.03 11.04 11.75
CA VAL A 199 -47.20 12.50 11.71
C VAL A 199 -48.03 12.94 10.51
N ALA A 200 -47.87 12.32 9.35
CA ALA A 200 -48.66 12.61 8.17
C ALA A 200 -50.15 12.26 8.37
N ARG A 201 -50.45 11.16 9.08
CA ARG A 201 -51.83 10.77 9.40
C ARG A 201 -52.49 11.69 10.43
N ARG A 202 -51.75 12.43 11.24
CA ARG A 202 -52.27 13.34 12.25
C ARG A 202 -52.57 14.76 11.73
N ARG A 203 -52.35 15.06 10.45
CA ARG A 203 -52.73 16.35 9.88
C ARG A 203 -54.26 16.39 9.73
N PRO A 204 -54.97 17.35 10.38
CA PRO A 204 -56.40 17.54 10.16
C PRO A 204 -56.62 17.95 8.73
N ALA A 205 -57.68 17.42 8.09
CA ALA A 205 -58.12 17.90 6.79
C ALA A 205 -58.47 19.39 6.95
N ALA A 206 -57.89 20.22 6.07
CA ALA A 206 -58.28 21.63 5.97
C ALA A 206 -59.77 21.68 5.71
N ALA A 207 -60.47 22.48 6.52
CA ALA A 207 -61.89 22.76 6.31
C ALA A 207 -62.09 23.42 4.91
N PRO A 208 -63.13 23.08 4.18
CA PRO A 208 -63.45 23.80 2.93
C PRO A 208 -63.78 25.25 3.27
N ASP A 209 -63.16 26.20 2.55
CA ASP A 209 -63.54 27.60 2.58
C ASP A 209 -64.92 27.75 1.96
N ASP A 210 -65.92 28.00 2.82
CA ASP A 210 -67.22 28.45 2.40
C ASP A 210 -67.12 29.93 1.98
N ASP A 211 -66.79 30.16 0.74
CA ASP A 211 -66.91 31.46 0.10
C ASP A 211 -68.36 31.55 -0.48
N ALA A 212 -69.28 31.93 0.44
CA ALA A 212 -70.64 32.32 0.08
C ALA A 212 -70.58 33.76 -0.43
N GLY A 213 -70.66 33.88 -1.77
CA GLY A 213 -70.92 35.17 -2.39
C GLY A 213 -72.18 35.81 -1.90
N ASP A 214 -72.07 37.06 -1.54
CA ASP A 214 -73.24 37.96 -1.44
C ASP A 214 -73.10 39.04 -2.50
N SER A 215 -74.04 38.98 -3.44
CA SER A 215 -74.26 39.99 -4.48
C SER A 215 -75.57 40.66 -4.25
N ALA A 216 -75.52 41.95 -3.93
CA ALA A 216 -76.62 42.90 -4.10
C ALA A 216 -76.07 44.25 -4.56
#